data_1dc8399f251db76eca70fb24fa5302d5
#
_entry.id   1dc8399f251db76eca70fb24fa5302d5
#
_cell.length_a   1.000
_cell.length_b   1.000
_cell.length_c   1.000
_cell.angle_alpha   90.00
_cell.angle_beta   90.00
_cell.angle_gamma   90.00
#
_symmetry.space_group_name_H-M   'P 1'
#
loop_
_entity.id
_entity.type
_entity.pdbx_description
1 polymer ?
#
loop_
_entity_poly.entity_id
_entity_poly.type
_entity_poly.pdbx_seq_one_letter_code
_entity_poly.pdbx_strand_id
1 'polypeptide(L)'
;MKGISTDYEGERGLSMNDTSRSRPLAETLAAMAALTPAQHALLERISHHASPVTVAELAQEAGLHVSSVRETLEGLFVLGLVEKQQLPSSGRGRPALGYSTTTPADPSFAAQMLHQLTSSLLAWLRVDAADPAASVREIG
;
A
#
# COMPACT_ATOMS: atom_id res chain seq x y z
N MET A 1 9.58 -37.61 -15.99
CA MET A 1 9.70 -36.52 -16.93
C MET A 1 8.46 -35.69 -17.04
N LYS A 2 7.35 -36.31 -17.24
CA LYS A 2 6.09 -35.57 -17.35
C LYS A 2 5.75 -34.88 -16.06
N GLY A 3 6.01 -35.53 -14.94
CA GLY A 3 5.74 -34.93 -13.64
C GLY A 3 6.54 -33.67 -13.40
N ILE A 4 7.77 -33.64 -13.89
CA ILE A 4 8.63 -32.47 -13.73
C ILE A 4 8.04 -31.28 -14.45
N SER A 5 7.55 -31.48 -15.67
CA SER A 5 6.96 -30.39 -16.43
C SER A 5 5.72 -29.84 -15.74
N THR A 6 4.91 -30.72 -15.18
CA THR A 6 3.70 -30.31 -14.49
C THR A 6 4.02 -29.50 -13.26
N ASP A 7 4.99 -29.95 -12.49
CA ASP A 7 5.41 -29.23 -11.29
C ASP A 7 5.91 -27.84 -11.64
N TYR A 8 6.64 -27.77 -12.71
CA TYR A 8 7.20 -26.53 -13.19
C TYR A 8 6.11 -25.50 -13.49
N GLU A 9 5.10 -25.93 -14.18
CA GLU A 9 4.00 -25.07 -14.55
C GLU A 9 3.22 -24.60 -13.33
N GLY A 10 3.01 -25.49 -12.39
CA GLY A 10 2.33 -25.13 -11.16
C GLY A 10 3.05 -24.07 -10.36
N GLU A 11 4.35 -24.20 -10.29
CA GLU A 11 5.17 -23.23 -9.58
C GLU A 11 5.08 -21.86 -10.23
N ARG A 12 5.12 -21.80 -11.54
CA ARG A 12 5.03 -20.53 -12.23
C ARG A 12 3.71 -19.86 -11.99
N GLY A 13 2.63 -20.62 -12.02
CA GLY A 13 1.32 -20.07 -11.75
C GLY A 13 1.20 -19.46 -10.37
N LEU A 14 1.72 -20.17 -9.39
CA LEU A 14 1.68 -19.69 -8.01
C LEU A 14 2.53 -18.46 -7.82
N SER A 15 3.71 -18.42 -8.44
CA SER A 15 4.59 -17.25 -8.37
C SER A 15 3.92 -16.02 -8.90
N MET A 16 3.24 -16.14 -10.02
CA MET A 16 2.58 -14.99 -10.63
C MET A 16 1.49 -14.45 -9.74
N ASN A 17 0.72 -15.34 -9.13
CA ASN A 17 -0.35 -14.92 -8.23
C ASN A 17 0.21 -14.19 -7.02
N ASP A 18 1.27 -14.74 -6.45
CA ASP A 18 1.90 -14.12 -5.29
C ASP A 18 2.44 -12.75 -5.63
N THR A 19 3.07 -12.62 -6.79
CA THR A 19 3.66 -11.37 -7.21
C THR A 19 2.61 -10.29 -7.39
N SER A 20 1.42 -10.66 -7.87
CA SER A 20 0.37 -9.66 -8.06
C SER A 20 -0.24 -9.20 -6.74
N ARG A 21 -0.22 -10.05 -5.73
CA ARG A 21 -0.83 -9.71 -4.44
C ARG A 21 0.13 -9.03 -3.49
N SER A 22 1.35 -9.51 -3.44
CA SER A 22 2.31 -8.95 -2.50
C SER A 22 3.30 -8.09 -3.24
N ARG A 23 3.05 -6.80 -3.17
CA ARG A 23 3.93 -5.81 -3.74
C ARG A 23 5.18 -5.70 -2.89
N PRO A 24 6.36 -5.57 -3.50
CA PRO A 24 7.56 -5.34 -2.70
C PRO A 24 7.42 -4.11 -1.82
N LEU A 25 7.97 -4.19 -0.63
CA LEU A 25 7.87 -3.09 0.33
C LEU A 25 8.43 -1.80 -0.26
N ALA A 26 9.52 -1.87 -1.01
CA ALA A 26 10.13 -0.70 -1.60
C ALA A 26 9.16 0.02 -2.55
N GLU A 27 8.41 -0.73 -3.34
CA GLU A 27 7.43 -0.15 -4.25
C GLU A 27 6.29 0.52 -3.48
N THR A 28 5.82 -0.13 -2.43
CA THR A 28 4.77 0.43 -1.61
C THR A 28 5.22 1.73 -0.97
N LEU A 29 6.43 1.75 -0.42
CA LEU A 29 6.96 2.95 0.20
C LEU A 29 7.15 4.07 -0.81
N ALA A 30 7.63 3.74 -2.01
CA ALA A 30 7.81 4.73 -3.06
C ALA A 30 6.45 5.32 -3.47
N ALA A 31 5.44 4.48 -3.60
CA ALA A 31 4.10 4.95 -3.94
C ALA A 31 3.54 5.86 -2.86
N MET A 32 3.73 5.47 -1.59
CA MET A 32 3.26 6.29 -0.48
C MET A 32 3.98 7.63 -0.40
N ALA A 33 5.27 7.64 -0.72
CA ALA A 33 6.05 8.88 -0.73
C ALA A 33 5.61 9.82 -1.84
N ALA A 34 5.01 9.30 -2.89
CA ALA A 34 4.55 10.10 -4.01
C ALA A 34 3.14 10.66 -3.82
N LEU A 35 2.49 10.35 -2.71
CA LEU A 35 1.12 10.78 -2.47
C LEU A 35 1.02 12.27 -2.22
N THR A 36 -0.04 12.87 -2.76
CA THR A 36 -0.41 14.21 -2.37
C THR A 36 -1.01 14.17 -0.96
N PRO A 37 -1.06 15.32 -0.25
CA PRO A 37 -1.68 15.33 1.07
C PRO A 37 -3.14 14.84 1.06
N ALA A 38 -3.89 15.17 0.00
CA ALA A 38 -5.27 14.71 -0.10
C ALA A 38 -5.35 13.21 -0.28
N GLN A 39 -4.46 12.64 -1.09
CA GLN A 39 -4.41 11.19 -1.28
C GLN A 39 -4.02 10.48 0.00
N HIS A 40 -3.05 11.01 0.70
CA HIS A 40 -2.59 10.43 1.95
C HIS A 40 -3.72 10.42 2.99
N ALA A 41 -4.41 11.55 3.15
CA ALA A 41 -5.49 11.65 4.11
C ALA A 41 -6.63 10.67 3.79
N LEU A 42 -6.95 10.53 2.51
CA LEU A 42 -8.02 9.64 2.10
C LEU A 42 -7.63 8.18 2.29
N LEU A 43 -6.40 7.84 1.94
CA LEU A 43 -5.89 6.48 2.13
C LEU A 43 -5.93 6.09 3.62
N GLU A 44 -5.55 7.02 4.48
CA GLU A 44 -5.59 6.78 5.91
C GLU A 44 -7.02 6.53 6.39
N ARG A 45 -7.98 7.31 5.88
CA ARG A 45 -9.38 7.09 6.24
C ARG A 45 -9.85 5.71 5.83
N ILE A 46 -9.52 5.32 4.61
CA ILE A 46 -9.93 3.99 4.13
C ILE A 46 -9.34 2.90 5.00
N SER A 47 -8.11 3.07 5.44
CA SER A 47 -7.44 2.06 6.25
C SER A 47 -8.09 1.86 7.61
N HIS A 48 -8.84 2.83 8.09
CA HIS A 48 -9.54 2.71 9.37
C HIS A 48 -10.84 1.92 9.27
N HIS A 49 -11.30 1.66 8.05
CA HIS A 49 -12.52 0.88 7.85
C HIS A 49 -12.19 -0.60 7.74
N ALA A 50 -12.94 -1.41 8.46
CA ALA A 50 -12.75 -2.87 8.44
C ALA A 50 -13.29 -3.49 7.16
N SER A 51 -14.23 -2.82 6.50
CA SER A 51 -14.85 -3.30 5.28
C SER A 51 -14.74 -2.25 4.19
N PRO A 52 -14.94 -2.62 2.93
CA PRO A 52 -14.85 -1.64 1.85
C PRO A 52 -15.82 -0.48 2.05
N VAL A 53 -15.38 0.71 1.73
CA VAL A 53 -16.12 1.95 1.97
C VAL A 53 -16.46 2.59 0.63
N THR A 54 -17.64 3.20 0.55
CA THR A 54 -18.10 3.83 -0.69
C THR A 54 -17.59 5.26 -0.82
N VAL A 55 -17.65 5.78 -2.04
CA VAL A 55 -17.30 7.17 -2.30
C VAL A 55 -18.17 8.11 -1.46
N ALA A 56 -19.48 7.81 -1.39
CA ALA A 56 -20.41 8.65 -0.64
C ALA A 56 -20.07 8.69 0.84
N GLU A 57 -19.73 7.55 1.41
CA GLU A 57 -19.35 7.50 2.82
C GLU A 57 -18.07 8.29 3.07
N LEU A 58 -17.08 8.13 2.21
CA LEU A 58 -15.83 8.88 2.35
C LEU A 58 -16.05 10.37 2.21
N ALA A 59 -16.87 10.76 1.23
CA ALA A 59 -17.17 12.18 1.03
C ALA A 59 -17.82 12.78 2.24
N GLN A 60 -18.76 12.05 2.84
CA GLN A 60 -19.45 12.52 4.02
C GLN A 60 -18.51 12.64 5.22
N GLU A 61 -17.66 11.63 5.41
CA GLU A 61 -16.71 11.65 6.53
C GLU A 61 -15.70 12.77 6.40
N ALA A 62 -15.21 13.00 5.17
CA ALA A 62 -14.18 13.98 4.94
C ALA A 62 -14.72 15.40 4.74
N GLY A 63 -16.03 15.53 4.56
CA GLY A 63 -16.62 16.83 4.27
C GLY A 63 -16.26 17.34 2.89
N LEU A 64 -16.11 16.42 1.93
CA LEU A 64 -15.69 16.75 0.58
C LEU A 64 -16.80 16.39 -0.42
N HIS A 65 -16.66 16.93 -1.62
CA HIS A 65 -17.57 16.57 -2.70
C HIS A 65 -17.25 15.18 -3.21
N VAL A 66 -18.30 14.48 -3.65
CA VAL A 66 -18.16 13.13 -4.21
C VAL A 66 -17.18 13.13 -5.38
N SER A 67 -17.23 14.15 -6.22
CA SER A 67 -16.34 14.23 -7.38
C SER A 67 -14.86 14.35 -6.96
N SER A 68 -14.59 15.12 -5.92
CA SER A 68 -13.21 15.24 -5.41
C SER A 68 -12.72 13.94 -4.85
N VAL A 69 -13.55 13.26 -4.08
CA VAL A 69 -13.19 11.96 -3.51
C VAL A 69 -12.93 10.95 -4.60
N ARG A 70 -13.79 10.92 -5.63
CA ARG A 70 -13.64 9.99 -6.73
C ARG A 70 -12.33 10.20 -7.48
N GLU A 71 -11.98 11.46 -7.72
CA GLU A 71 -10.73 11.78 -8.39
C GLU A 71 -9.53 11.33 -7.58
N THR A 72 -9.56 11.61 -6.28
CA THR A 72 -8.48 11.19 -5.39
C THR A 72 -8.37 9.66 -5.34
N LEU A 73 -9.50 8.98 -5.29
CA LEU A 73 -9.53 7.51 -5.27
C LEU A 73 -8.97 6.93 -6.56
N GLU A 74 -9.28 7.56 -7.70
CA GLU A 74 -8.73 7.08 -8.96
C GLU A 74 -7.22 7.21 -8.98
N GLY A 75 -6.68 8.27 -8.42
CA GLY A 75 -5.24 8.41 -8.28
C GLY A 75 -4.64 7.33 -7.40
N LEU A 76 -5.28 7.02 -6.30
CA LEU A 76 -4.82 5.95 -5.42
C LEU A 76 -4.92 4.58 -6.08
N PHE A 77 -5.96 4.39 -6.87
CA PHE A 77 -6.16 3.14 -7.59
C PHE A 77 -5.05 2.94 -8.65
N VAL A 78 -4.72 3.99 -9.37
CA VAL A 78 -3.64 3.93 -10.36
C VAL A 78 -2.32 3.59 -9.69
N LEU A 79 -2.08 4.12 -8.50
CA LEU A 79 -0.87 3.81 -7.74
C LEU A 79 -0.91 2.40 -7.15
N GLY A 80 -2.05 1.73 -7.21
CA GLY A 80 -2.18 0.37 -6.68
C GLY A 80 -2.31 0.31 -5.18
N LEU A 81 -2.68 1.40 -4.54
CA LEU A 81 -2.80 1.47 -3.09
C LEU A 81 -4.20 1.18 -2.58
N VAL A 82 -5.19 1.25 -3.45
CA VAL A 82 -6.56 0.85 -3.12
C VAL A 82 -7.08 -0.08 -4.20
N GLU A 83 -8.03 -0.89 -3.82
CA GLU A 83 -8.71 -1.76 -4.77
C GLU A 83 -10.21 -1.53 -4.70
N LYS A 84 -10.88 -1.83 -5.79
CA LYS A 84 -12.31 -1.64 -5.94
C LYS A 84 -12.99 -3.00 -5.85
N GLN A 85 -14.15 -3.03 -5.21
CA GLN A 85 -14.96 -4.23 -5.28
C GLN A 85 -16.43 -3.85 -5.29
N GLN A 86 -17.22 -4.64 -5.96
CA GLN A 86 -18.65 -4.43 -6.00
C GLN A 86 -19.25 -4.88 -4.67
N LEU A 87 -20.06 -4.02 -4.10
CA LEU A 87 -20.76 -4.34 -2.87
C LEU A 87 -22.09 -5.01 -3.21
N PRO A 88 -22.62 -5.83 -2.29
CA PRO A 88 -23.91 -6.45 -2.52
C PRO A 88 -24.97 -5.39 -2.77
N SER A 89 -25.77 -5.59 -3.79
CA SER A 89 -26.87 -4.69 -4.12
C SER A 89 -28.02 -4.94 -3.15
N SER A 90 -28.58 -3.86 -2.62
CA SER A 90 -29.73 -3.99 -1.72
C SER A 90 -31.05 -3.95 -2.48
N GLY A 91 -31.05 -4.42 -3.72
CA GLY A 91 -32.27 -4.59 -4.48
C GLY A 91 -32.27 -3.82 -5.77
N ARG A 92 -32.48 -2.53 -5.73
CA ARG A 92 -32.60 -1.74 -6.93
C ARG A 92 -31.34 -0.95 -7.26
N GLY A 93 -31.09 -0.79 -8.55
CA GLY A 93 -30.06 0.09 -9.03
C GLY A 93 -28.72 -0.59 -9.20
N ARG A 94 -27.72 0.21 -9.49
CA ARG A 94 -26.39 -0.27 -9.73
C ARG A 94 -25.75 -0.72 -8.43
N PRO A 95 -24.98 -1.80 -8.47
CA PRO A 95 -24.20 -2.16 -7.29
C PRO A 95 -23.24 -1.03 -6.94
N ALA A 96 -23.15 -0.73 -5.67
CA ALA A 96 -22.20 0.27 -5.21
C ALA A 96 -20.79 -0.30 -5.26
N LEU A 97 -19.83 0.59 -5.50
CA LEU A 97 -18.42 0.21 -5.46
C LEU A 97 -17.86 0.55 -4.09
N GLY A 98 -17.16 -0.40 -3.51
CA GLY A 98 -16.46 -0.17 -2.27
C GLY A 98 -14.96 -0.15 -2.51
N TYR A 99 -14.26 0.61 -1.71
CA TYR A 99 -12.82 0.77 -1.80
C TYR A 99 -12.18 0.29 -0.51
N SER A 100 -11.08 -0.42 -0.65
CA SER A 100 -10.29 -0.86 0.50
C SER A 100 -8.81 -0.73 0.15
N THR A 101 -7.98 -0.68 1.18
CA THR A 101 -6.53 -0.57 0.95
C THR A 101 -5.99 -1.92 0.51
N THR A 102 -5.02 -1.88 -0.38
CA THR A 102 -4.33 -3.09 -0.81
C THR A 102 -3.35 -3.57 0.25
N THR A 103 -2.87 -2.64 1.07
CA THR A 103 -2.01 -3.00 2.20
C THR A 103 -2.91 -3.34 3.36
N PRO A 104 -2.72 -4.50 4.00
CA PRO A 104 -3.57 -4.87 5.13
C PRO A 104 -3.46 -3.85 6.25
N ALA A 105 -4.59 -3.54 6.85
CA ALA A 105 -4.62 -2.70 8.05
C ALA A 105 -4.22 -3.51 9.27
N ASP A 106 -3.41 -4.52 9.09
CA ASP A 106 -2.96 -5.41 10.13
C ASP A 106 -1.89 -4.72 10.97
N PRO A 107 -2.08 -4.63 12.29
CA PRO A 107 -1.06 -4.02 13.15
C PRO A 107 0.31 -4.70 13.03
N SER A 108 0.33 -6.01 12.77
CA SER A 108 1.60 -6.70 12.60
C SER A 108 2.32 -6.27 11.34
N PHE A 109 1.58 -5.99 10.28
CA PHE A 109 2.19 -5.47 9.05
C PHE A 109 2.79 -4.09 9.30
N ALA A 110 2.04 -3.22 9.96
CA ALA A 110 2.54 -1.88 10.27
C ALA A 110 3.77 -1.95 11.17
N ALA A 111 3.75 -2.85 12.15
CA ALA A 111 4.90 -3.04 13.04
C ALA A 111 6.11 -3.55 12.28
N GLN A 112 5.92 -4.48 11.36
CA GLN A 112 7.02 -5.00 10.54
C GLN A 112 7.59 -3.91 9.65
N MET A 113 6.72 -3.11 9.03
CA MET A 113 7.17 -2.03 8.19
C MET A 113 7.97 -1.01 8.98
N LEU A 114 7.47 -0.63 10.16
CA LEU A 114 8.18 0.30 11.01
C LEU A 114 9.52 -0.26 11.46
N HIS A 115 9.56 -1.54 11.80
CA HIS A 115 10.80 -2.20 12.21
C HIS A 115 11.82 -2.18 11.08
N GLN A 116 11.39 -2.49 9.86
CA GLN A 116 12.29 -2.48 8.71
C GLN A 116 12.81 -1.09 8.42
N LEU A 117 11.94 -0.09 8.48
CA LEU A 117 12.36 1.29 8.26
C LEU A 117 13.37 1.73 9.33
N THR A 118 13.10 1.41 10.57
CA THR A 118 13.99 1.75 11.67
C THR A 118 15.34 1.06 11.51
N SER A 119 15.33 -0.23 11.18
CA SER A 119 16.57 -0.98 10.98
C SER A 119 17.38 -0.42 9.82
N SER A 120 16.72 -0.10 8.73
CA SER A 120 17.40 0.47 7.56
C SER A 120 17.99 1.82 7.88
N LEU A 121 17.26 2.64 8.61
CA LEU A 121 17.73 3.97 8.99
C LEU A 121 18.94 3.86 9.92
N LEU A 122 18.86 2.96 10.91
CA LEU A 122 19.98 2.76 11.82
C LEU A 122 21.21 2.25 11.10
N ALA A 123 21.04 1.34 10.17
CA ALA A 123 22.15 0.84 9.36
C ALA A 123 22.79 1.97 8.56
N TRP A 124 21.95 2.80 7.95
CA TRP A 124 22.44 3.93 7.17
C TRP A 124 23.18 4.92 8.07
N LEU A 125 22.63 5.22 9.23
CA LEU A 125 23.27 6.14 10.18
C LEU A 125 24.62 5.62 10.69
N ARG A 126 24.73 4.31 10.88
CA ARG A 126 26.00 3.73 11.29
C ARG A 126 27.08 3.91 10.26
N VAL A 127 26.73 3.68 9.00
CA VAL A 127 27.66 3.87 7.90
C VAL A 127 28.07 5.33 7.79
N ASP A 128 27.09 6.22 7.87
CA ASP A 128 27.33 7.64 7.78
C ASP A 128 28.18 8.16 8.94
N ALA A 129 27.91 7.65 10.14
CA ALA A 129 28.66 8.06 11.33
C ALA A 129 30.10 7.59 11.25
N ALA A 130 30.35 6.43 10.66
CA ALA A 130 31.71 5.92 10.55
C ALA A 130 32.57 6.80 9.67
N ASP A 131 32.01 7.26 8.54
CA ASP A 131 32.75 8.10 7.60
C ASP A 131 33.14 9.45 8.16
N PRO A 132 32.20 10.22 8.74
CA PRO A 132 32.57 11.52 9.32
C PRO A 132 33.57 11.39 10.47
N ALA A 133 33.45 10.34 11.26
CA ALA A 133 34.39 10.11 12.35
C ALA A 133 35.79 9.86 11.83
N ALA A 134 35.92 9.09 10.78
CA ALA A 134 37.22 8.84 10.15
C ALA A 134 37.80 10.11 9.56
N SER A 135 36.95 10.92 8.92
CA SER A 135 37.39 12.20 8.35
C SER A 135 37.90 13.14 9.42
N VAL A 136 37.20 13.19 10.53
CA VAL A 136 37.60 14.05 11.64
C VAL A 136 38.96 13.64 12.18
N ARG A 137 39.16 12.34 12.30
CA ARG A 137 40.47 11.84 12.78
C ARG A 137 41.59 12.21 11.85
N GLU A 138 41.36 12.13 10.56
CA GLU A 138 42.37 12.48 9.59
C GLU A 138 42.72 13.96 9.65
N ILE A 139 41.70 14.76 9.81
CA ILE A 139 41.91 16.20 9.89
C ILE A 139 42.59 16.58 11.19
N GLY A 140 42.16 15.97 12.27
CA GLY A 140 42.75 16.21 13.56
C GLY A 140 44.10 15.59 13.71
#